data_94703fb16b2fef0e8b28af7e40b66853
#
_entry.id   94703fb16b2fef0e8b28af7e40b66853
#
_cell.length_a   1.000
_cell.length_b   1.000
_cell.length_c   1.000
_cell.angle_alpha   90.00
_cell.angle_beta   90.00
_cell.angle_gamma   90.00
#
_symmetry.space_group_name_H-M   'P 1'
#
loop_
_entity.id
_entity.type
_entity.pdbx_description
1 polymer ?
#
loop_
_entity_poly.entity_id
_entity_poly.type
_entity_poly.pdbx_seq_one_letter_code
_entity_poly.pdbx_strand_id
1 'polypeptide(L)'
;MELNIFGDPLIPCCTDPMTGYFRDGFCRTISEDTGTHTVCAVVTEAFLVYSASRGNDLMTPIPHWNFPGLQPGDKWCLCISRWLEAEKAGKAPSIILEATHQKSLQYASLELLQQYAAV
;
A
#
# COMPACT_ATOMS: atom_id res chain seq x y z
N MET A 1 -10.81 7.46 -15.48
CA MET A 1 -10.63 8.02 -14.13
C MET A 1 -10.38 6.90 -13.14
N GLU A 2 -9.39 7.07 -12.28
CA GLU A 2 -9.09 6.09 -11.25
C GLU A 2 -10.04 6.27 -10.07
N LEU A 3 -10.61 5.17 -9.59
CA LEU A 3 -11.58 5.18 -8.49
C LEU A 3 -11.04 4.43 -7.27
N ASN A 4 -11.48 4.85 -6.09
CA ASN A 4 -11.15 4.16 -4.85
C ASN A 4 -12.14 3.01 -4.60
N ILE A 5 -11.98 2.32 -3.47
CA ILE A 5 -12.80 1.16 -3.14
C ILE A 5 -14.27 1.50 -2.91
N PHE A 6 -14.62 2.77 -2.77
CA PHE A 6 -16.02 3.22 -2.63
C PHE A 6 -16.63 3.65 -3.96
N GLY A 7 -15.85 3.63 -5.06
CA GLY A 7 -16.30 4.11 -6.35
C GLY A 7 -16.21 5.62 -6.54
N ASP A 8 -15.56 6.31 -5.62
CA ASP A 8 -15.30 7.75 -5.70
C ASP A 8 -13.92 8.01 -6.31
N PRO A 9 -13.63 9.24 -6.78
CA PRO A 9 -12.30 9.55 -7.31
C PRO A 9 -11.20 9.23 -6.31
N LEU A 10 -10.15 8.57 -6.80
CA LEU A 10 -9.01 8.19 -5.96
C LEU A 10 -8.27 9.43 -5.49
N ILE A 11 -7.99 9.52 -4.18
CA ILE A 11 -7.17 10.60 -3.64
C ILE A 11 -5.71 10.16 -3.52
N PRO A 12 -4.76 11.12 -3.44
CA PRO A 12 -3.34 10.77 -3.28
C PRO A 12 -3.09 10.01 -1.98
N CYS A 13 -2.17 9.04 -2.03
CA CYS A 13 -1.70 8.34 -0.84
C CYS A 13 -0.62 9.16 -0.14
N CYS A 14 0.48 9.44 -0.83
CA CYS A 14 1.57 10.22 -0.25
C CYS A 14 2.51 10.73 -1.34
N THR A 15 3.08 11.92 -1.13
CA THR A 15 4.12 12.47 -1.99
C THR A 15 5.47 12.59 -1.29
N ASP A 16 5.53 12.30 0.02
CA ASP A 16 6.77 12.35 0.80
C ASP A 16 6.70 11.28 1.90
N PRO A 17 7.19 10.06 1.64
CA PRO A 17 7.91 9.64 0.43
C PRO A 17 6.98 9.54 -0.78
N MET A 18 7.51 9.84 -1.96
CA MET A 18 6.74 9.68 -3.20
C MET A 18 6.46 8.20 -3.44
N THR A 19 5.20 7.86 -3.61
CA THR A 19 4.76 6.46 -3.70
C THR A 19 3.93 6.21 -4.95
N GLY A 20 3.58 4.94 -5.16
CA GLY A 20 2.79 4.49 -6.28
C GLY A 20 3.64 3.87 -7.38
N TYR A 21 3.05 2.97 -8.17
CA TYR A 21 3.74 2.34 -9.29
C TYR A 21 4.31 3.39 -10.26
N PHE A 22 3.54 4.48 -10.48
CA PHE A 22 3.94 5.57 -11.37
C PHE A 22 4.73 6.67 -10.67
N ARG A 23 4.94 6.56 -9.36
CA ARG A 23 5.62 7.58 -8.54
C ARG A 23 4.96 8.97 -8.67
N ASP A 24 3.63 9.00 -8.65
CA ASP A 24 2.85 10.23 -8.70
C ASP A 24 2.01 10.46 -7.45
N GLY A 25 2.21 9.65 -6.43
CA GLY A 25 1.50 9.76 -5.15
C GLY A 25 0.19 9.02 -5.08
N PHE A 26 -0.28 8.46 -6.20
CA PHE A 26 -1.55 7.72 -6.26
C PHE A 26 -1.30 6.22 -6.32
N CYS A 27 -2.12 5.45 -5.60
CA CYS A 27 -2.07 3.99 -5.66
C CYS A 27 -2.87 3.47 -6.85
N ARG A 28 -2.51 3.90 -8.05
CA ARG A 28 -3.14 3.44 -9.29
C ARG A 28 -2.28 2.36 -9.94
N THR A 29 -2.90 1.56 -10.78
CA THR A 29 -2.25 0.39 -11.34
C THR A 29 -2.60 0.20 -12.81
N ILE A 30 -1.76 -0.56 -13.52
CA ILE A 30 -1.99 -1.01 -14.89
C ILE A 30 -1.63 -2.49 -14.95
N SER A 31 -1.91 -3.15 -16.09
CA SER A 31 -1.66 -4.59 -16.24
C SER A 31 -0.18 -4.97 -16.08
N GLU A 32 0.74 -4.04 -16.39
CA GLU A 32 2.19 -4.26 -16.24
C GLU A 32 2.65 -4.19 -14.79
N ASP A 33 1.83 -3.67 -13.89
CA ASP A 33 2.12 -3.64 -12.45
C ASP A 33 1.81 -5.02 -11.86
N THR A 34 2.76 -5.94 -11.95
CA THR A 34 2.57 -7.32 -11.48
C THR A 34 2.36 -7.40 -9.98
N GLY A 35 2.86 -6.41 -9.24
CA GLY A 35 2.67 -6.34 -7.78
C GLY A 35 1.31 -5.82 -7.37
N THR A 36 0.57 -5.16 -8.28
CA THR A 36 -0.72 -4.54 -8.00
C THR A 36 -0.66 -3.65 -6.76
N HIS A 37 0.09 -2.54 -6.89
CA HIS A 37 0.38 -1.62 -5.77
C HIS A 37 -0.80 -0.68 -5.52
N THR A 38 -1.90 -1.21 -4.98
CA THR A 38 -3.19 -0.54 -4.90
C THR A 38 -3.63 -0.15 -3.50
N VAL A 39 -2.93 -0.59 -2.46
CA VAL A 39 -3.32 -0.34 -1.07
C VAL A 39 -2.52 0.82 -0.49
N CYS A 40 -3.20 1.89 -0.09
CA CYS A 40 -2.52 2.98 0.64
C CYS A 40 -2.42 2.60 2.11
N ALA A 41 -1.25 2.12 2.51
CA ALA A 41 -1.00 1.63 3.87
C ALA A 41 -0.25 2.66 4.69
N VAL A 42 -0.60 2.76 5.98
CA VAL A 42 0.19 3.51 6.97
C VAL A 42 1.05 2.48 7.67
N VAL A 43 2.33 2.38 7.27
CA VAL A 43 3.19 1.29 7.70
C VAL A 43 3.56 1.40 9.17
N THR A 44 3.77 0.24 9.79
CA THR A 44 4.19 0.13 11.18
C THR A 44 5.52 -0.61 11.25
N GLU A 45 6.22 -0.47 12.38
CA GLU A 45 7.46 -1.22 12.58
C GLU A 45 7.20 -2.73 12.44
N ALA A 46 6.14 -3.24 13.06
CA ALA A 46 5.81 -4.66 13.01
C ALA A 46 5.62 -5.14 11.57
N PHE A 47 4.91 -4.37 10.74
CA PHE A 47 4.72 -4.70 9.34
C PHE A 47 6.04 -4.65 8.58
N LEU A 48 6.83 -3.59 8.78
CA LEU A 48 8.10 -3.42 8.04
C LEU A 48 9.07 -4.56 8.31
N VAL A 49 9.20 -4.97 9.58
CA VAL A 49 10.06 -6.08 9.97
C VAL A 49 9.54 -7.40 9.38
N TYR A 50 8.24 -7.63 9.47
CA TYR A 50 7.63 -8.84 8.90
C TYR A 50 7.84 -8.90 7.40
N SER A 51 7.57 -7.79 6.69
CA SER A 51 7.71 -7.71 5.24
C SER A 51 9.15 -8.01 4.80
N ALA A 52 10.14 -7.47 5.51
CA ALA A 52 11.55 -7.74 5.23
C ALA A 52 11.86 -9.23 5.40
N SER A 53 11.30 -9.86 6.43
CA SER A 53 11.51 -11.30 6.68
C SER A 53 10.91 -12.18 5.58
N ARG A 54 9.96 -11.64 4.81
CA ARG A 54 9.31 -12.34 3.71
C ARG A 54 9.88 -11.95 2.34
N GLY A 55 11.04 -11.28 2.33
CA GLY A 55 11.73 -10.94 1.09
C GLY A 55 11.34 -9.60 0.49
N ASN A 56 10.58 -8.78 1.20
CA ASN A 56 10.16 -7.46 0.73
C ASN A 56 10.64 -6.39 1.71
N ASP A 57 11.93 -6.05 1.63
CA ASP A 57 12.53 -5.05 2.51
C ASP A 57 12.17 -3.64 2.04
N LEU A 58 11.34 -2.95 2.81
CA LEU A 58 10.93 -1.58 2.52
C LEU A 58 11.67 -0.56 3.39
N MET A 59 12.58 -1.00 4.25
CA MET A 59 13.29 -0.13 5.18
C MET A 59 14.63 0.36 4.63
N THR A 60 15.29 -0.45 3.82
CA THR A 60 16.63 -0.10 3.29
C THR A 60 16.49 0.88 2.14
N PRO A 61 17.15 2.04 2.22
CA PRO A 61 17.14 2.99 1.10
C PRO A 61 17.71 2.39 -0.17
N ILE A 62 17.12 2.76 -1.30
CA ILE A 62 17.64 2.40 -2.63
C ILE A 62 17.84 3.69 -3.42
N PRO A 63 18.98 4.37 -3.25
CA PRO A 63 19.23 5.68 -3.89
C PRO A 63 19.08 5.63 -5.41
N HIS A 64 19.43 4.51 -6.00
CA HIS A 64 19.31 4.26 -7.43
C HIS A 64 17.88 4.46 -7.95
N TRP A 65 16.88 4.19 -7.10
CA TRP A 65 15.47 4.36 -7.43
C TRP A 65 14.83 5.56 -6.73
N ASN A 66 15.66 6.43 -6.13
CA ASN A 66 15.18 7.54 -5.32
C ASN A 66 14.23 7.09 -4.20
N PHE A 67 14.47 5.87 -3.69
CA PHE A 67 13.66 5.32 -2.60
C PHE A 67 14.40 5.55 -1.28
N PRO A 68 13.82 6.36 -0.37
CA PRO A 68 14.52 6.73 0.87
C PRO A 68 14.44 5.68 1.98
N GLY A 69 13.70 4.58 1.76
CA GLY A 69 13.37 3.66 2.84
C GLY A 69 12.19 4.17 3.66
N LEU A 70 11.35 3.25 4.14
CA LEU A 70 10.18 3.62 4.92
C LEU A 70 10.46 3.55 6.40
N GLN A 71 9.80 4.43 7.15
CA GLN A 71 9.80 4.45 8.60
C GLN A 71 8.36 4.29 9.10
N PRO A 72 8.15 3.80 10.34
CA PRO A 72 6.80 3.71 10.90
C PRO A 72 6.06 5.04 10.78
N GLY A 73 4.82 4.98 10.32
CA GLY A 73 3.99 6.16 10.08
C GLY A 73 3.99 6.66 8.65
N ASP A 74 4.93 6.20 7.83
CA ASP A 74 4.94 6.56 6.41
C ASP A 74 3.76 5.91 5.69
N LYS A 75 3.26 6.58 4.65
CA LYS A 75 2.21 6.05 3.78
C LYS A 75 2.84 5.51 2.51
N TRP A 76 2.38 4.37 2.08
CA TRP A 76 2.97 3.69 0.92
C TRP A 76 1.91 2.94 0.13
N CYS A 77 1.99 3.01 -1.19
CA CYS A 77 1.16 2.20 -2.06
C CYS A 77 1.70 0.78 -2.07
N LEU A 78 1.09 -0.07 -1.26
CA LEU A 78 1.55 -1.41 -1.00
C LEU A 78 0.93 -2.41 -1.97
N CYS A 79 1.70 -3.41 -2.36
CA CYS A 79 1.21 -4.55 -3.12
C CYS A 79 0.10 -5.25 -2.32
N ILE A 80 -1.06 -5.47 -2.95
CA ILE A 80 -2.20 -6.08 -2.28
C ILE A 80 -1.88 -7.49 -1.75
N SER A 81 -1.09 -8.27 -2.47
CA SER A 81 -0.71 -9.61 -2.01
C SER A 81 0.18 -9.55 -0.77
N ARG A 82 1.07 -8.54 -0.68
CA ARG A 82 1.90 -8.35 0.51
C ARG A 82 1.06 -7.91 1.71
N TRP A 83 0.03 -7.09 1.47
CA TRP A 83 -0.88 -6.70 2.53
C TRP A 83 -1.66 -7.91 3.05
N LEU A 84 -2.18 -8.74 2.14
CA LEU A 84 -2.94 -9.93 2.51
C LEU A 84 -2.06 -10.96 3.25
N GLU A 85 -0.81 -11.12 2.83
CA GLU A 85 0.16 -11.98 3.52
C GLU A 85 0.34 -11.53 4.96
N ALA A 86 0.52 -10.22 5.16
CA ALA A 86 0.70 -9.64 6.48
C ALA A 86 -0.58 -9.76 7.32
N GLU A 87 -1.74 -9.62 6.71
CA GLU A 87 -3.02 -9.72 7.41
C GLU A 87 -3.19 -11.13 8.01
N LYS A 88 -2.85 -12.16 7.24
CA LYS A 88 -2.92 -13.54 7.73
C LYS A 88 -1.97 -13.80 8.89
N ALA A 89 -0.87 -13.06 8.95
CA ALA A 89 0.12 -13.19 10.02
C ALA A 89 -0.16 -12.27 11.21
N GLY A 90 -1.24 -11.48 11.16
CA GLY A 90 -1.55 -10.53 12.22
C GLY A 90 -0.64 -9.31 12.24
N LYS A 91 -0.03 -8.95 11.09
CA LYS A 91 0.93 -7.86 10.98
C LYS A 91 0.51 -6.79 9.98
N ALA A 92 -0.73 -6.82 9.47
CA ALA A 92 -1.16 -5.87 8.45
C ALA A 92 -1.22 -4.44 8.99
N PRO A 93 -0.72 -3.46 8.22
CA PRO A 93 -0.86 -2.06 8.60
C PRO A 93 -2.27 -1.55 8.31
N SER A 94 -2.62 -0.41 8.91
CA SER A 94 -3.88 0.25 8.62
C SER A 94 -3.87 0.86 7.22
N ILE A 95 -5.06 1.17 6.71
CA ILE A 95 -5.29 1.56 5.33
C ILE A 95 -6.01 2.90 5.27
N ILE A 96 -5.57 3.78 4.36
CA ILE A 96 -6.33 4.96 3.98
C ILE A 96 -7.29 4.52 2.86
N LEU A 97 -8.54 4.31 3.20
CA LEU A 97 -9.50 3.67 2.31
C LEU A 97 -9.75 4.49 1.03
N GLU A 98 -9.88 5.81 1.18
CA GLU A 98 -10.16 6.70 0.04
C GLU A 98 -9.00 6.80 -0.95
N ALA A 99 -7.80 6.42 -0.51
CA ALA A 99 -6.59 6.41 -1.35
C ALA A 99 -6.24 4.99 -1.83
N THR A 100 -7.10 4.02 -1.57
CA THR A 100 -6.91 2.62 -1.97
C THR A 100 -7.73 2.35 -3.22
N HIS A 101 -7.06 1.86 -4.27
CA HIS A 101 -7.66 1.68 -5.59
C HIS A 101 -8.72 0.56 -5.58
N GLN A 102 -9.78 0.77 -6.36
CA GLN A 102 -10.89 -0.20 -6.44
C GLN A 102 -10.44 -1.60 -6.89
N LYS A 103 -9.33 -1.71 -7.61
CA LYS A 103 -8.81 -3.01 -8.04
C LYS A 103 -8.47 -3.93 -6.87
N SER A 104 -8.19 -3.36 -5.68
CA SER A 104 -7.98 -4.15 -4.47
C SER A 104 -9.16 -5.07 -4.17
N LEU A 105 -10.36 -4.68 -4.59
CA LEU A 105 -11.58 -5.48 -4.35
C LEU A 105 -11.60 -6.79 -5.13
N GLN A 106 -10.73 -6.97 -6.12
CA GLN A 106 -10.59 -8.24 -6.83
C GLN A 106 -9.86 -9.28 -5.97
N TYR A 107 -9.17 -8.84 -4.91
CA TYR A 107 -8.32 -9.70 -4.07
C TYR A 107 -8.79 -9.76 -2.62
N ALA A 108 -9.49 -8.73 -2.13
CA ALA A 108 -9.94 -8.64 -0.75
C ALA A 108 -11.33 -8.00 -0.72
N SER A 109 -12.18 -8.43 0.22
CA SER A 109 -13.51 -7.85 0.35
C SER A 109 -13.43 -6.43 0.92
N LEU A 110 -14.43 -5.62 0.59
CA LEU A 110 -14.56 -4.28 1.18
C LEU A 110 -14.64 -4.38 2.71
N GLU A 111 -15.37 -5.36 3.22
CA GLU A 111 -15.52 -5.56 4.66
C GLU A 111 -14.18 -5.79 5.34
N LEU A 112 -13.31 -6.63 4.75
CA LEU A 112 -11.98 -6.88 5.30
C LEU A 112 -11.15 -5.60 5.32
N LEU A 113 -11.13 -4.87 4.21
CA LEU A 113 -10.34 -3.64 4.13
C LEU A 113 -10.83 -2.59 5.12
N GLN A 114 -12.15 -2.48 5.33
CA GLN A 114 -12.72 -1.53 6.28
C GLN A 114 -12.32 -1.82 7.73
N GLN A 115 -12.02 -3.07 8.07
CA GLN A 115 -11.56 -3.43 9.40
C GLN A 115 -10.20 -2.81 9.73
N TYR A 116 -9.44 -2.43 8.72
CA TYR A 116 -8.11 -1.85 8.88
C TYR A 116 -8.07 -0.37 8.56
N ALA A 117 -9.23 0.29 8.51
CA ALA A 117 -9.29 1.71 8.22
C ALA A 117 -8.43 2.51 9.20
N ALA A 118 -7.56 3.36 8.65
CA ALA A 118 -6.77 4.29 9.45
C ALA A 118 -7.69 5.39 10.02
N VAL A 119 -7.43 5.76 11.25
CA VAL A 119 -8.25 6.76 11.96
C VAL A 119 -7.58 8.12 11.89
#